data_aea4d2934df70a6c8a550248d72d8eb2
#
_entry.id   aea4d2934df70a6c8a550248d72d8eb2
#
_cell.length_a   1.000
_cell.length_b   1.000
_cell.length_c   1.000
_cell.angle_alpha   90.00
_cell.angle_beta   90.00
_cell.angle_gamma   90.00
#
_symmetry.space_group_name_H-M   'P 1'
#
loop_
_entity.id
_entity.type
_entity.pdbx_description
1 polymer ?
#
loop_
_entity_poly.entity_id
_entity_poly.type
_entity_poly.pdbx_seq_one_letter_code
_entity_poly.pdbx_strand_id
1 'polypeptide(L)'
;MLSKETRKLKTHIMLTQIINGKILTPQGWLKDGSVLISDGKILEVTNCDLAVVGATLIDAKGMYIVPGGVEIHVHGGGGRDFMEGTEEAFHAAVATHMKHGTTSIFPTLSSSTIPMIRAAAETTEKLMAEKDSPVLGLHLEGHYFNMKMAGGQIPENIKNPDPEEYIPLLEETHCIKRWDAAPELPGAMQFGKYITSKGVLASVGHTQAEFEDILTAYEVGYTHATHFYNAMPGFHKRREYKYEGTVESIYLLDDMTVEVVADGIHVPPLSLIHISEP
;
A
#
# COMPACT_ATOMS: atom_id res chain seq x y z
N MET A 1 10.35 57.94 19.79
CA MET A 1 9.47 57.02 20.52
C MET A 1 8.76 56.13 19.53
N LEU A 2 9.23 54.92 19.29
CA LEU A 2 8.62 53.93 18.44
C LEU A 2 8.41 52.71 19.30
N SER A 3 7.17 52.44 19.70
CA SER A 3 6.79 51.22 20.40
C SER A 3 6.70 50.11 19.40
N LYS A 4 7.65 49.17 19.44
CA LYS A 4 7.55 47.89 18.77
C LYS A 4 6.66 46.95 19.60
N GLU A 5 5.38 46.86 19.25
CA GLU A 5 4.55 45.75 19.67
C GLU A 5 4.99 44.47 18.98
N THR A 6 5.74 43.69 19.68
CA THR A 6 6.02 42.29 19.31
C THR A 6 4.75 41.47 19.54
N ARG A 7 3.92 41.26 18.51
CA ARG A 7 2.88 40.25 18.50
C ARG A 7 3.57 38.88 18.61
N LYS A 8 3.64 38.34 19.81
CA LYS A 8 3.91 36.92 20.03
C LYS A 8 2.74 36.13 19.44
N LEU A 9 2.93 35.50 18.28
CA LEU A 9 2.06 34.44 17.84
C LEU A 9 2.12 33.34 18.92
N LYS A 10 1.07 33.21 19.72
CA LYS A 10 0.86 32.05 20.56
C LYS A 10 0.49 30.90 19.60
N THR A 11 1.45 30.10 19.20
CA THR A 11 1.19 28.78 18.63
C THR A 11 0.47 27.98 19.71
N HIS A 12 -0.82 27.77 19.54
CA HIS A 12 -1.57 26.85 20.39
C HIS A 12 -1.11 25.43 20.01
N ILE A 13 -0.22 24.87 20.80
CA ILE A 13 0.15 23.46 20.72
C ILE A 13 -1.09 22.66 21.12
N MET A 14 -1.61 21.84 20.23
CA MET A 14 -2.70 20.92 20.52
C MET A 14 -2.12 19.63 21.11
N LEU A 15 -2.34 19.43 22.40
CA LEU A 15 -1.96 18.21 23.09
C LEU A 15 -3.20 17.31 23.24
N THR A 16 -3.06 16.06 22.87
CA THR A 16 -4.05 15.00 23.09
C THR A 16 -3.39 13.85 23.82
N GLN A 17 -4.05 13.34 24.85
CA GLN A 17 -3.58 12.18 25.60
C GLN A 17 -4.64 11.08 25.55
N ILE A 18 -4.24 9.88 25.11
CA ILE A 18 -5.10 8.70 25.13
C ILE A 18 -4.69 7.86 26.34
N ILE A 19 -5.65 7.52 27.20
CA ILE A 19 -5.45 6.81 28.46
C ILE A 19 -6.35 5.56 28.55
N ASN A 20 -6.11 4.72 29.56
CA ASN A 20 -6.95 3.56 29.90
C ASN A 20 -7.11 2.56 28.73
N GLY A 21 -6.06 2.32 27.95
CA GLY A 21 -6.07 1.36 26.84
C GLY A 21 -4.93 0.37 26.89
N LYS A 22 -5.06 -0.70 26.08
CA LYS A 22 -3.99 -1.67 25.82
C LYS A 22 -3.23 -1.22 24.58
N ILE A 23 -2.01 -0.76 24.74
CA ILE A 23 -1.23 -0.13 23.66
C ILE A 23 -0.32 -1.17 23.00
N LEU A 24 -0.42 -1.31 21.69
CA LEU A 24 0.53 -2.09 20.88
C LEU A 24 1.76 -1.25 20.56
N THR A 25 2.92 -1.77 20.90
CA THR A 25 4.24 -1.18 20.56
C THR A 25 5.10 -2.19 19.83
N PRO A 26 6.22 -1.78 19.21
CA PRO A 26 7.18 -2.72 18.62
C PRO A 26 7.75 -3.74 19.62
N GLN A 27 7.73 -3.44 20.90
CA GLN A 27 8.20 -4.32 21.97
C GLN A 27 7.09 -5.19 22.59
N GLY A 28 5.87 -5.09 22.05
CA GLY A 28 4.71 -5.83 22.52
C GLY A 28 3.66 -4.95 23.19
N TRP A 29 2.76 -5.56 23.96
CA TRP A 29 1.62 -4.91 24.59
C TRP A 29 1.98 -4.21 25.89
N LEU A 30 1.68 -2.92 25.99
CA LEU A 30 1.67 -2.17 27.23
C LEU A 30 0.25 -2.18 27.82
N LYS A 31 0.14 -2.53 29.11
CA LYS A 31 -1.08 -2.39 29.89
C LYS A 31 -0.99 -1.11 30.73
N ASP A 32 -2.09 -0.42 30.85
CA ASP A 32 -2.21 0.77 31.71
C ASP A 32 -1.25 1.92 31.33
N GLY A 33 -0.98 2.06 30.05
CA GLY A 33 -0.14 3.14 29.51
C GLY A 33 -0.93 4.31 28.94
N SER A 34 -0.20 5.32 28.47
CA SER A 34 -0.78 6.45 27.76
C SER A 34 -0.01 6.80 26.49
N VAL A 35 -0.72 7.36 25.51
CA VAL A 35 -0.14 7.93 24.29
C VAL A 35 -0.35 9.43 24.33
N LEU A 36 0.75 10.19 24.31
CA LEU A 36 0.72 11.64 24.19
C LEU A 36 0.97 12.05 22.75
N ILE A 37 0.09 12.90 22.24
CA ILE A 37 0.13 13.41 20.86
C ILE A 37 0.24 14.93 20.91
N SER A 38 1.17 15.48 20.12
CA SER A 38 1.32 16.92 19.90
C SER A 38 1.23 17.23 18.42
N ASP A 39 0.30 18.12 18.07
CA ASP A 39 0.10 18.57 16.69
C ASP A 39 0.05 17.43 15.66
N GLY A 40 -0.72 16.37 15.99
CA GLY A 40 -0.93 15.22 15.12
C GLY A 40 0.20 14.19 15.10
N LYS A 41 1.24 14.34 15.93
CA LYS A 41 2.36 13.41 16.01
C LYS A 41 2.45 12.77 17.39
N ILE A 42 2.72 11.48 17.46
CA ILE A 42 3.02 10.80 18.72
C ILE A 42 4.29 11.41 19.30
N LEU A 43 4.16 12.04 20.46
CA LEU A 43 5.27 12.61 21.20
C LEU A 43 5.88 11.57 22.13
N GLU A 44 5.05 10.78 22.79
CA GLU A 44 5.50 9.77 23.75
C GLU A 44 4.46 8.64 23.93
N VAL A 45 4.95 7.44 24.20
CA VAL A 45 4.17 6.29 24.63
C VAL A 45 4.76 5.81 25.96
N THR A 46 3.96 5.83 27.02
CA THR A 46 4.43 5.48 28.37
C THR A 46 3.68 4.28 28.92
N ASN A 47 4.29 3.60 29.89
CA ASN A 47 3.68 2.52 30.65
C ASN A 47 3.04 2.99 31.97
N CYS A 48 2.79 4.27 32.10
CA CYS A 48 2.17 4.86 33.27
C CYS A 48 1.22 5.99 32.88
N ASP A 49 0.26 6.28 33.73
CA ASP A 49 -0.62 7.44 33.60
C ASP A 49 0.15 8.71 33.97
N LEU A 50 0.52 9.48 32.97
CA LEU A 50 1.06 10.82 33.15
C LEU A 50 -0.08 11.82 33.10
N ALA A 51 -0.26 12.63 34.14
CA ALA A 51 -1.18 13.75 34.07
C ALA A 51 -0.55 14.91 33.30
N VAL A 52 -0.95 15.09 32.04
CA VAL A 52 -0.46 16.18 31.19
C VAL A 52 -1.43 17.36 31.25
N VAL A 53 -0.99 18.44 31.90
CA VAL A 53 -1.81 19.66 32.04
C VAL A 53 -2.06 20.29 30.67
N GLY A 54 -3.33 20.52 30.35
CA GLY A 54 -3.75 21.16 29.10
C GLY A 54 -3.94 20.21 27.93
N ALA A 55 -3.73 18.91 28.10
CA ALA A 55 -4.06 17.92 27.07
C ALA A 55 -5.57 17.62 27.05
N THR A 56 -6.10 17.43 25.83
CA THR A 56 -7.43 16.84 25.64
C THR A 56 -7.34 15.33 25.93
N LEU A 57 -8.13 14.85 26.87
CA LEU A 57 -8.11 13.43 27.24
C LEU A 57 -9.07 12.62 26.36
N ILE A 58 -8.59 11.48 25.88
CA ILE A 58 -9.38 10.42 25.23
C ILE A 58 -9.26 9.18 26.11
N ASP A 59 -10.36 8.76 26.73
CA ASP A 59 -10.43 7.54 27.52
C ASP A 59 -10.74 6.35 26.61
N ALA A 60 -9.78 5.47 26.43
CA ALA A 60 -9.92 4.26 25.62
C ALA A 60 -10.77 3.16 26.30
N LYS A 61 -11.16 3.31 27.58
CA LYS A 61 -12.09 2.41 28.32
C LYS A 61 -11.69 0.94 28.23
N GLY A 62 -10.41 0.64 28.31
CA GLY A 62 -9.87 -0.71 28.25
C GLY A 62 -9.76 -1.29 26.83
N MET A 63 -10.09 -0.52 25.79
CA MET A 63 -9.95 -0.93 24.40
C MET A 63 -8.48 -0.97 23.96
N TYR A 64 -8.25 -1.57 22.79
CA TYR A 64 -6.93 -1.60 22.18
C TYR A 64 -6.60 -0.26 21.54
N ILE A 65 -5.37 0.20 21.77
CA ILE A 65 -4.77 1.34 21.10
C ILE A 65 -3.68 0.77 20.18
N VAL A 66 -3.89 0.87 18.88
CA VAL A 66 -2.99 0.33 17.86
C VAL A 66 -2.70 1.40 16.83
N PRO A 67 -1.59 1.30 16.06
CA PRO A 67 -1.40 2.12 14.88
C PRO A 67 -2.58 1.96 13.92
N GLY A 68 -2.94 3.02 13.22
CA GLY A 68 -3.97 2.94 12.18
C GLY A 68 -3.53 2.04 11.04
N GLY A 69 -4.50 1.39 10.38
CA GLY A 69 -4.24 0.53 9.24
C GLY A 69 -3.65 1.31 8.05
N VAL A 70 -2.74 0.68 7.34
CA VAL A 70 -2.22 1.17 6.05
C VAL A 70 -2.69 0.21 4.97
N GLU A 71 -3.64 0.66 4.14
CA GLU A 71 -4.15 -0.11 3.01
C GLU A 71 -3.24 0.13 1.80
N ILE A 72 -2.52 -0.90 1.40
CA ILE A 72 -1.57 -0.82 0.28
C ILE A 72 -2.12 -1.38 -1.03
N HIS A 73 -3.29 -2.06 -0.98
CA HIS A 73 -3.95 -2.67 -2.12
C HIS A 73 -5.45 -2.77 -1.87
N VAL A 74 -6.24 -1.91 -2.50
CA VAL A 74 -7.69 -1.87 -2.33
C VAL A 74 -8.38 -1.20 -3.51
N HIS A 75 -9.40 -1.85 -4.08
CA HIS A 75 -10.05 -1.40 -5.32
C HIS A 75 -11.22 -0.44 -5.12
N GLY A 76 -11.74 -0.37 -3.91
CA GLY A 76 -12.87 0.50 -3.61
C GLY A 76 -13.49 0.21 -2.25
N GLY A 77 -14.65 0.79 -2.01
CA GLY A 77 -15.40 0.61 -0.76
C GLY A 77 -16.71 1.39 -0.78
N GLY A 78 -17.66 1.03 0.12
CA GLY A 78 -18.91 1.77 0.23
C GLY A 78 -19.77 1.74 -1.04
N GLY A 79 -19.63 0.71 -1.87
CA GLY A 79 -20.34 0.56 -3.15
C GLY A 79 -19.75 1.38 -4.30
N ARG A 80 -18.51 1.87 -4.16
CA ARG A 80 -17.78 2.61 -5.18
C ARG A 80 -16.44 1.93 -5.49
N ASP A 81 -15.95 2.15 -6.69
CA ASP A 81 -14.69 1.61 -7.22
C ASP A 81 -13.77 2.76 -7.64
N PHE A 82 -12.47 2.63 -7.38
CA PHE A 82 -11.48 3.64 -7.80
C PHE A 82 -11.32 3.71 -9.33
N MET A 83 -11.74 2.67 -10.06
CA MET A 83 -11.84 2.68 -11.52
C MET A 83 -12.84 3.72 -12.07
N GLU A 84 -13.76 4.22 -11.24
CA GLU A 84 -14.67 5.30 -11.61
C GLU A 84 -13.94 6.63 -11.87
N GLY A 85 -12.74 6.81 -11.28
CA GLY A 85 -11.87 7.96 -11.49
C GLY A 85 -12.43 9.30 -10.99
N THR A 86 -13.51 9.30 -10.22
CA THR A 86 -14.20 10.51 -9.75
C THR A 86 -13.90 10.83 -8.28
N GLU A 87 -13.84 12.11 -7.91
CA GLU A 87 -13.65 12.55 -6.52
C GLU A 87 -14.73 11.96 -5.59
N GLU A 88 -15.99 11.91 -6.04
CA GLU A 88 -17.10 11.33 -5.27
C GLU A 88 -16.85 9.86 -4.93
N ALA A 89 -16.42 9.04 -5.91
CA ALA A 89 -16.16 7.62 -5.72
C ALA A 89 -14.96 7.42 -4.77
N PHE A 90 -13.89 8.18 -4.97
CA PHE A 90 -12.70 8.12 -4.11
C PHE A 90 -13.02 8.50 -2.67
N HIS A 91 -13.70 9.61 -2.43
CA HIS A 91 -14.10 10.02 -1.07
C HIS A 91 -14.98 8.96 -0.39
N ALA A 92 -15.97 8.41 -1.11
CA ALA A 92 -16.86 7.40 -0.54
C ALA A 92 -16.10 6.11 -0.17
N ALA A 93 -15.22 5.64 -1.05
CA ALA A 93 -14.40 4.46 -0.79
C ALA A 93 -13.43 4.69 0.38
N VAL A 94 -12.67 5.77 0.35
CA VAL A 94 -11.71 6.15 1.40
C VAL A 94 -12.42 6.29 2.75
N ALA A 95 -13.54 7.01 2.81
CA ALA A 95 -14.31 7.19 4.04
C ALA A 95 -14.82 5.86 4.63
N THR A 96 -15.10 4.87 3.77
CA THR A 96 -15.50 3.54 4.23
C THR A 96 -14.36 2.84 4.97
N HIS A 97 -13.16 2.84 4.41
CA HIS A 97 -11.98 2.24 5.06
C HIS A 97 -11.60 2.98 6.35
N MET A 98 -11.64 4.32 6.34
CA MET A 98 -11.37 5.11 7.55
C MET A 98 -12.29 4.78 8.72
N LYS A 99 -13.58 4.48 8.47
CA LYS A 99 -14.53 4.04 9.51
C LYS A 99 -14.11 2.74 10.20
N HIS A 100 -13.27 1.93 9.55
CA HIS A 100 -12.77 0.67 10.06
C HIS A 100 -11.32 0.74 10.55
N GLY A 101 -10.77 1.96 10.71
CA GLY A 101 -9.47 2.19 11.32
C GLY A 101 -8.29 2.33 10.36
N THR A 102 -8.53 2.38 9.06
CA THR A 102 -7.51 2.75 8.08
C THR A 102 -7.17 4.23 8.20
N THR A 103 -5.90 4.55 8.32
CA THR A 103 -5.39 5.93 8.43
C THR A 103 -4.53 6.35 7.24
N SER A 104 -4.15 5.39 6.40
CA SER A 104 -3.38 5.63 5.19
C SER A 104 -3.82 4.64 4.11
N ILE A 105 -3.96 5.10 2.87
CA ILE A 105 -4.53 4.29 1.80
C ILE A 105 -3.88 4.59 0.44
N PHE A 106 -3.67 3.54 -0.33
CA PHE A 106 -3.34 3.60 -1.76
C PHE A 106 -4.54 3.12 -2.57
N PRO A 107 -5.37 4.01 -3.13
CA PRO A 107 -6.34 3.63 -4.15
C PRO A 107 -5.69 2.77 -5.22
N THR A 108 -6.32 1.63 -5.56
CA THR A 108 -5.78 0.66 -6.52
C THR A 108 -6.66 0.57 -7.75
N LEU A 109 -6.06 0.68 -8.92
CA LEU A 109 -6.73 0.40 -10.19
C LEU A 109 -6.36 -1.00 -10.67
N SER A 110 -7.35 -1.78 -11.06
CA SER A 110 -7.14 -2.99 -11.88
C SER A 110 -6.65 -2.61 -13.28
N SER A 111 -6.35 -3.59 -14.12
CA SER A 111 -5.91 -3.36 -15.51
C SER A 111 -6.80 -2.37 -16.23
N SER A 112 -6.26 -1.19 -16.51
CA SER A 112 -6.98 -0.01 -17.00
C SER A 112 -6.38 0.52 -18.30
N THR A 113 -7.14 1.35 -19.00
CA THR A 113 -6.62 2.13 -20.13
C THR A 113 -5.86 3.36 -19.61
N ILE A 114 -4.94 3.88 -20.41
CA ILE A 114 -4.18 5.10 -20.06
C ILE A 114 -5.09 6.30 -19.73
N PRO A 115 -6.18 6.58 -20.46
CA PRO A 115 -7.12 7.63 -20.08
C PRO A 115 -7.76 7.41 -18.70
N MET A 116 -8.12 6.18 -18.33
CA MET A 116 -8.67 5.87 -17.00
C MET A 116 -7.62 6.10 -15.92
N ILE A 117 -6.38 5.67 -16.14
CA ILE A 117 -5.27 5.90 -15.20
C ILE A 117 -5.04 7.40 -15.00
N ARG A 118 -5.05 8.20 -16.07
CA ARG A 118 -4.90 9.67 -15.97
C ARG A 118 -6.00 10.31 -15.14
N ALA A 119 -7.26 9.91 -15.36
CA ALA A 119 -8.39 10.43 -14.59
C ALA A 119 -8.27 10.10 -13.10
N ALA A 120 -7.91 8.86 -12.77
CA ALA A 120 -7.70 8.44 -11.40
C ALA A 120 -6.47 9.11 -10.76
N ALA A 121 -5.38 9.31 -11.53
CA ALA A 121 -4.19 10.01 -11.05
C ALA A 121 -4.50 11.49 -10.72
N GLU A 122 -5.22 12.19 -11.60
CA GLU A 122 -5.66 13.57 -11.33
C GLU A 122 -6.50 13.64 -10.04
N THR A 123 -7.45 12.72 -9.88
CA THR A 123 -8.27 12.63 -8.67
C THR A 123 -7.42 12.32 -7.45
N THR A 124 -6.48 11.37 -7.56
CA THR A 124 -5.58 11.04 -6.46
C THR A 124 -4.74 12.24 -6.01
N GLU A 125 -4.18 13.00 -6.94
CA GLU A 125 -3.39 14.19 -6.63
C GLU A 125 -4.21 15.28 -5.93
N LYS A 126 -5.48 15.46 -6.32
CA LYS A 126 -6.39 16.35 -5.62
C LYS A 126 -6.63 15.91 -4.18
N LEU A 127 -6.94 14.63 -3.97
CA LEU A 127 -7.16 14.10 -2.63
C LEU A 127 -5.88 14.16 -1.77
N MET A 128 -4.71 13.87 -2.33
CA MET A 128 -3.44 14.01 -1.61
C MET A 128 -3.15 15.44 -1.15
N ALA A 129 -3.66 16.44 -1.86
CA ALA A 129 -3.50 17.86 -1.51
C ALA A 129 -4.49 18.33 -0.43
N GLU A 130 -5.51 17.55 -0.11
CA GLU A 130 -6.45 17.89 0.94
C GLU A 130 -5.79 17.85 2.32
N LYS A 131 -6.25 18.71 3.20
CA LYS A 131 -5.77 18.72 4.58
C LYS A 131 -6.17 17.41 5.28
N ASP A 132 -5.20 16.80 5.95
CA ASP A 132 -5.37 15.57 6.72
C ASP A 132 -5.85 14.37 5.87
N SER A 133 -5.54 14.37 4.56
CA SER A 133 -5.86 13.28 3.65
C SER A 133 -5.15 11.98 4.05
N PRO A 134 -5.84 10.83 4.06
CA PRO A 134 -5.20 9.53 4.25
C PRO A 134 -4.59 8.98 2.96
N VAL A 135 -4.83 9.60 1.79
CA VAL A 135 -4.35 9.12 0.49
C VAL A 135 -2.88 9.40 0.33
N LEU A 136 -2.07 8.36 0.16
CA LEU A 136 -0.60 8.46 0.05
C LEU A 136 -0.10 8.41 -1.39
N GLY A 137 -0.91 7.95 -2.31
CA GLY A 137 -0.57 7.80 -3.71
C GLY A 137 -1.53 6.85 -4.41
N LEU A 138 -1.21 6.48 -5.64
CA LEU A 138 -1.97 5.56 -6.48
C LEU A 138 -1.16 4.27 -6.68
N HIS A 139 -1.84 3.13 -6.58
CA HIS A 139 -1.35 1.82 -6.94
C HIS A 139 -1.97 1.39 -8.27
N LEU A 140 -1.15 0.95 -9.21
CA LEU A 140 -1.58 0.36 -10.47
C LEU A 140 -1.35 -1.15 -10.41
N GLU A 141 -2.41 -1.91 -10.27
CA GLU A 141 -2.40 -3.36 -10.40
C GLU A 141 -2.55 -3.72 -11.89
N GLY A 142 -1.44 -3.74 -12.56
CA GLY A 142 -1.36 -3.97 -14.01
C GLY A 142 -1.37 -2.65 -14.80
N HIS A 143 -1.53 -2.69 -16.03
CA HIS A 143 -2.12 -3.68 -17.00
C HIS A 143 -1.04 -4.57 -17.70
N TYR A 144 0.20 -4.51 -17.29
CA TYR A 144 1.33 -5.26 -17.87
C TYR A 144 1.43 -6.65 -17.25
N PHE A 145 0.43 -7.50 -17.54
CA PHE A 145 0.25 -8.81 -16.92
C PHE A 145 0.30 -9.95 -17.94
N ASN A 146 0.57 -11.15 -17.44
CA ASN A 146 0.47 -12.35 -18.28
C ASN A 146 -1.00 -12.75 -18.43
N MET A 147 -1.49 -12.80 -19.66
CA MET A 147 -2.88 -13.15 -19.97
C MET A 147 -3.34 -14.47 -19.36
N LYS A 148 -2.43 -15.45 -19.21
CA LYS A 148 -2.77 -16.73 -18.59
C LYS A 148 -3.00 -16.65 -17.09
N MET A 149 -2.57 -15.56 -16.48
CA MET A 149 -2.73 -15.26 -15.06
C MET A 149 -3.65 -14.05 -14.82
N ALA A 150 -4.52 -13.74 -15.78
CA ALA A 150 -5.44 -12.59 -15.71
C ALA A 150 -6.26 -12.55 -14.42
N GLY A 151 -6.73 -13.69 -13.91
CA GLY A 151 -7.56 -13.72 -12.70
C GLY A 151 -8.82 -12.85 -12.87
N GLY A 152 -9.01 -11.89 -11.97
CA GLY A 152 -10.11 -10.92 -12.02
C GLY A 152 -9.86 -9.67 -12.86
N GLN A 153 -8.72 -9.59 -13.57
CA GLN A 153 -8.36 -8.44 -14.38
C GLN A 153 -9.20 -8.37 -15.67
N ILE A 154 -9.30 -7.19 -16.28
CA ILE A 154 -10.00 -6.96 -17.54
C ILE A 154 -9.09 -7.42 -18.69
N PRO A 155 -9.39 -8.55 -19.38
CA PRO A 155 -8.45 -9.13 -20.35
C PRO A 155 -8.10 -8.22 -21.52
N GLU A 156 -9.04 -7.38 -21.96
CA GLU A 156 -8.89 -6.45 -23.09
C GLU A 156 -7.84 -5.38 -22.82
N ASN A 157 -7.53 -5.11 -21.56
CA ASN A 157 -6.55 -4.12 -21.15
C ASN A 157 -5.16 -4.74 -20.91
N ILE A 158 -5.05 -6.06 -20.79
CA ILE A 158 -3.79 -6.75 -20.52
C ILE A 158 -2.87 -6.70 -21.74
N LYS A 159 -1.62 -6.28 -21.55
CA LYS A 159 -0.62 -6.18 -22.60
C LYS A 159 0.82 -6.19 -22.05
N ASN A 160 1.78 -6.18 -22.95
CA ASN A 160 3.19 -5.99 -22.61
C ASN A 160 3.49 -4.52 -22.23
N PRO A 161 4.50 -4.27 -21.39
CA PRO A 161 4.98 -2.91 -21.11
C PRO A 161 5.32 -2.12 -22.39
N ASP A 162 4.79 -0.91 -22.47
CA ASP A 162 5.00 0.00 -23.60
C ASP A 162 5.63 1.32 -23.11
N PRO A 163 6.88 1.64 -23.52
CA PRO A 163 7.52 2.89 -23.14
C PRO A 163 6.78 4.15 -23.59
N GLU A 164 6.03 4.07 -24.70
CA GLU A 164 5.23 5.21 -25.18
C GLU A 164 4.03 5.51 -24.27
N GLU A 165 3.68 4.61 -23.37
CA GLU A 165 2.62 4.78 -22.38
C GLU A 165 3.16 5.15 -21.00
N TYR A 166 4.05 4.29 -20.43
CA TYR A 166 4.45 4.47 -19.03
C TYR A 166 5.42 5.64 -18.83
N ILE A 167 6.23 6.00 -19.83
CA ILE A 167 7.16 7.13 -19.71
C ILE A 167 6.39 8.45 -19.60
N PRO A 168 5.53 8.83 -20.58
CA PRO A 168 4.77 10.07 -20.46
C PRO A 168 3.89 10.11 -19.21
N LEU A 169 3.25 8.99 -18.85
CA LEU A 169 2.40 8.93 -17.69
C LEU A 169 3.15 9.28 -16.39
N LEU A 170 4.34 8.73 -16.19
CA LEU A 170 5.17 9.02 -15.01
C LEU A 170 5.90 10.38 -15.07
N GLU A 171 5.94 11.02 -16.22
CA GLU A 171 6.41 12.40 -16.34
C GLU A 171 5.29 13.42 -16.06
N GLU A 172 4.04 13.04 -16.34
CA GLU A 172 2.85 13.87 -16.13
C GLU A 172 2.32 13.78 -14.68
N THR A 173 2.50 12.64 -14.00
CA THR A 173 1.92 12.37 -12.68
C THR A 173 2.97 11.99 -11.65
N HIS A 174 2.76 12.40 -10.40
CA HIS A 174 3.68 12.09 -9.29
C HIS A 174 3.02 11.27 -8.18
N CYS A 175 1.74 10.94 -8.33
CA CYS A 175 0.98 10.18 -7.35
C CYS A 175 1.15 8.67 -7.46
N ILE A 176 1.60 8.13 -8.61
CA ILE A 176 1.83 6.69 -8.78
C ILE A 176 3.01 6.28 -7.90
N LYS A 177 2.75 5.39 -6.92
CA LYS A 177 3.76 4.96 -5.94
C LYS A 177 4.09 3.49 -6.04
N ARG A 178 3.20 2.71 -6.63
CA ARG A 178 3.38 1.28 -6.84
C ARG A 178 2.79 0.89 -8.19
N TRP A 179 3.46 -0.03 -8.89
CA TRP A 179 2.99 -0.58 -10.16
C TRP A 179 3.37 -2.05 -10.26
N ASP A 180 2.36 -2.89 -10.44
CA ASP A 180 2.53 -4.33 -10.53
C ASP A 180 2.66 -4.76 -11.99
N ALA A 181 3.57 -5.70 -12.26
CA ALA A 181 3.77 -6.27 -13.60
C ALA A 181 4.26 -7.72 -13.55
N ALA A 182 4.06 -8.43 -14.65
CA ALA A 182 4.60 -9.75 -14.89
C ALA A 182 6.02 -9.63 -15.47
N PRO A 183 7.06 -10.02 -14.74
CA PRO A 183 8.44 -9.75 -15.14
C PRO A 183 8.92 -10.54 -16.36
N GLU A 184 8.32 -11.68 -16.65
CA GLU A 184 8.67 -12.50 -17.83
C GLU A 184 8.21 -11.89 -19.17
N LEU A 185 7.42 -10.82 -19.14
CA LEU A 185 6.92 -10.19 -20.37
C LEU A 185 8.02 -9.42 -21.11
N PRO A 186 7.96 -9.42 -22.45
CA PRO A 186 8.82 -8.55 -23.25
C PRO A 186 8.73 -7.09 -22.79
N GLY A 187 9.87 -6.46 -22.48
CA GLY A 187 9.94 -5.08 -22.03
C GLY A 187 9.79 -4.89 -20.51
N ALA A 188 9.46 -5.92 -19.74
CA ALA A 188 9.22 -5.80 -18.31
C ALA A 188 10.46 -5.40 -17.51
N MET A 189 11.65 -5.85 -17.92
CA MET A 189 12.90 -5.46 -17.25
C MET A 189 13.23 -3.98 -17.45
N GLN A 190 13.02 -3.46 -18.66
CA GLN A 190 13.20 -2.03 -18.96
C GLN A 190 12.17 -1.18 -18.20
N PHE A 191 10.91 -1.65 -18.14
CA PHE A 191 9.85 -1.03 -17.38
C PHE A 191 10.21 -0.96 -15.89
N GLY A 192 10.56 -2.09 -15.26
CA GLY A 192 10.92 -2.15 -13.85
C GLY A 192 12.07 -1.20 -13.50
N LYS A 193 13.16 -1.23 -14.30
CA LYS A 193 14.28 -0.31 -14.12
C LYS A 193 13.87 1.16 -14.24
N TYR A 194 12.97 1.48 -15.16
CA TYR A 194 12.52 2.86 -15.35
C TYR A 194 11.66 3.33 -14.17
N ILE A 195 10.63 2.58 -13.79
CA ILE A 195 9.72 3.01 -12.73
C ILE A 195 10.42 3.11 -11.37
N THR A 196 11.34 2.19 -11.06
CA THR A 196 12.14 2.25 -9.83
C THR A 196 13.07 3.46 -9.82
N SER A 197 13.62 3.87 -10.96
CA SER A 197 14.40 5.11 -11.07
C SER A 197 13.58 6.38 -10.79
N LYS A 198 12.25 6.30 -10.92
CA LYS A 198 11.30 7.37 -10.59
C LYS A 198 10.76 7.27 -9.15
N GLY A 199 11.23 6.31 -8.36
CA GLY A 199 10.79 6.09 -6.98
C GLY A 199 9.44 5.37 -6.86
N VAL A 200 9.01 4.67 -7.91
CA VAL A 200 7.81 3.83 -7.91
C VAL A 200 8.22 2.40 -7.55
N LEU A 201 7.51 1.79 -6.60
CA LEU A 201 7.71 0.39 -6.21
C LEU A 201 7.28 -0.52 -7.36
N ALA A 202 8.21 -1.27 -7.92
CA ALA A 202 7.91 -2.32 -8.87
C ALA A 202 7.55 -3.61 -8.13
N SER A 203 6.37 -4.17 -8.42
CA SER A 203 5.88 -5.40 -7.80
C SER A 203 5.65 -6.49 -8.84
N VAL A 204 5.90 -7.73 -8.45
CA VAL A 204 5.60 -8.92 -9.24
C VAL A 204 4.16 -9.35 -8.98
N GLY A 205 3.36 -9.49 -10.03
CA GLY A 205 1.99 -9.97 -9.95
C GLY A 205 1.46 -10.49 -11.27
N HIS A 206 0.40 -11.32 -11.24
CA HIS A 206 -0.26 -11.89 -12.43
C HIS A 206 0.72 -12.45 -13.46
N THR A 207 1.59 -13.32 -13.03
CA THR A 207 2.82 -13.74 -13.71
C THR A 207 2.92 -15.25 -13.84
N GLN A 208 3.64 -15.73 -14.82
CA GLN A 208 4.14 -17.11 -14.93
C GLN A 208 5.67 -17.19 -14.80
N ALA A 209 6.29 -16.15 -14.22
CA ALA A 209 7.73 -16.08 -14.03
C ALA A 209 8.27 -17.29 -13.25
N GLU A 210 9.41 -17.79 -13.68
CA GLU A 210 10.20 -18.80 -13.01
C GLU A 210 11.43 -18.15 -12.37
N PHE A 211 12.32 -18.97 -11.78
CA PHE A 211 13.43 -18.48 -10.97
C PHE A 211 14.33 -17.45 -11.68
N GLU A 212 14.72 -17.73 -12.92
CA GLU A 212 15.61 -16.84 -13.68
C GLU A 212 14.94 -15.50 -14.00
N ASP A 213 13.62 -15.52 -14.27
CA ASP A 213 12.84 -14.29 -14.49
C ASP A 213 12.77 -13.46 -13.21
N ILE A 214 12.49 -14.11 -12.07
CA ILE A 214 12.39 -13.44 -10.76
C ILE A 214 13.74 -12.88 -10.32
N LEU A 215 14.83 -13.64 -10.49
CA LEU A 215 16.17 -13.18 -10.17
C LEU A 215 16.55 -11.94 -10.99
N THR A 216 16.32 -11.98 -12.31
CA THR A 216 16.59 -10.84 -13.20
C THR A 216 15.71 -9.64 -12.84
N ALA A 217 14.43 -9.87 -12.51
CA ALA A 217 13.51 -8.82 -12.07
C ALA A 217 13.99 -8.15 -10.78
N TYR A 218 14.44 -8.94 -9.81
CA TYR A 218 14.99 -8.44 -8.56
C TYR A 218 16.20 -7.52 -8.79
N GLU A 219 17.13 -7.92 -9.69
CA GLU A 219 18.31 -7.11 -10.05
C GLU A 219 17.96 -5.75 -10.66
N VAL A 220 16.80 -5.61 -11.30
CA VAL A 220 16.33 -4.35 -11.90
C VAL A 220 15.34 -3.59 -11.03
N GLY A 221 15.05 -4.10 -9.82
CA GLY A 221 14.33 -3.36 -8.79
C GLY A 221 12.91 -3.81 -8.48
N TYR A 222 12.47 -4.98 -8.95
CA TYR A 222 11.25 -5.61 -8.44
C TYR A 222 11.54 -6.19 -7.05
N THR A 223 11.05 -5.55 -6.02
CA THR A 223 11.35 -5.90 -4.62
C THR A 223 10.12 -6.27 -3.81
N HIS A 224 8.98 -6.41 -4.47
CA HIS A 224 7.71 -6.73 -3.85
C HIS A 224 6.93 -7.76 -4.67
N ALA A 225 6.11 -8.58 -4.01
CA ALA A 225 5.17 -9.47 -4.67
C ALA A 225 3.74 -9.19 -4.19
N THR A 226 2.90 -8.88 -5.14
CA THR A 226 1.48 -8.55 -4.96
C THR A 226 0.71 -9.82 -4.62
N HIS A 227 -0.29 -9.74 -3.71
CA HIS A 227 -1.21 -10.81 -3.28
C HIS A 227 -0.59 -12.23 -3.40
N PHE A 228 0.54 -12.39 -2.74
CA PHE A 228 1.39 -13.58 -2.80
C PHE A 228 0.59 -14.88 -2.75
N TYR A 229 0.93 -15.85 -3.58
CA TYR A 229 0.23 -17.08 -3.95
C TYR A 229 -0.91 -16.93 -4.96
N ASN A 230 -1.48 -15.74 -5.14
CA ASN A 230 -2.58 -15.55 -6.08
C ASN A 230 -2.07 -15.07 -7.43
N ALA A 231 -2.65 -15.62 -8.51
CA ALA A 231 -2.27 -15.34 -9.90
C ALA A 231 -0.76 -15.48 -10.18
N MET A 232 -0.12 -16.49 -9.55
CA MET A 232 1.28 -16.86 -9.77
C MET A 232 1.45 -18.37 -9.56
N PRO A 233 2.33 -19.03 -10.36
CA PRO A 233 2.56 -20.47 -10.19
C PRO A 233 3.39 -20.75 -8.96
N GLY A 234 3.03 -21.81 -8.25
CA GLY A 234 3.90 -22.51 -7.34
C GLY A 234 4.64 -23.65 -8.03
N PHE A 235 5.26 -24.48 -7.21
CA PHE A 235 5.94 -25.69 -7.61
C PHE A 235 5.10 -26.51 -8.59
N HIS A 236 5.65 -26.82 -9.77
CA HIS A 236 4.92 -27.48 -10.83
C HIS A 236 5.75 -28.54 -11.56
N LYS A 237 5.10 -29.29 -12.43
CA LYS A 237 5.71 -30.36 -13.22
C LYS A 237 5.58 -30.07 -14.70
N ARG A 238 6.73 -30.15 -15.43
CA ARG A 238 6.75 -30.19 -16.89
C ARG A 238 7.34 -31.54 -17.33
N ARG A 239 6.52 -32.36 -17.98
CA ARG A 239 6.84 -33.77 -18.30
C ARG A 239 7.20 -34.52 -17.01
N GLU A 240 8.42 -35.04 -16.92
CA GLU A 240 8.89 -35.81 -15.75
C GLU A 240 9.64 -34.95 -14.72
N TYR A 241 9.97 -33.72 -15.02
CA TYR A 241 10.78 -32.84 -14.19
C TYR A 241 9.93 -31.88 -13.36
N LYS A 242 10.44 -31.56 -12.18
CA LYS A 242 9.87 -30.55 -11.27
C LYS A 242 10.58 -29.22 -11.48
N TYR A 243 9.82 -28.15 -11.34
CA TYR A 243 10.29 -26.77 -11.48
C TYR A 243 9.72 -25.93 -10.35
N GLU A 244 10.50 -24.99 -9.91
CA GLU A 244 10.07 -23.90 -9.04
C GLU A 244 9.18 -22.95 -9.85
N GLY A 245 8.11 -22.48 -9.20
CA GLY A 245 7.31 -21.38 -9.73
C GLY A 245 7.74 -20.05 -9.15
N THR A 246 6.95 -19.03 -9.40
CA THR A 246 7.15 -17.68 -8.86
C THR A 246 7.21 -17.69 -7.34
N VAL A 247 6.36 -18.49 -6.69
CA VAL A 247 6.26 -18.55 -5.22
C VAL A 247 7.58 -19.00 -4.60
N GLU A 248 8.10 -20.16 -5.03
CA GLU A 248 9.36 -20.69 -4.49
C GLU A 248 10.54 -19.79 -4.84
N SER A 249 10.52 -19.18 -6.02
CA SER A 249 11.58 -18.27 -6.46
C SER A 249 11.68 -17.03 -5.56
N ILE A 250 10.53 -16.48 -5.14
CA ILE A 250 10.49 -15.32 -4.24
C ILE A 250 11.01 -15.70 -2.85
N TYR A 251 10.71 -16.90 -2.34
CA TYR A 251 11.26 -17.35 -1.06
C TYR A 251 12.79 -17.47 -1.00
N LEU A 252 13.46 -17.53 -2.14
CA LEU A 252 14.92 -17.59 -2.22
C LEU A 252 15.60 -16.21 -2.17
N LEU A 253 14.81 -15.13 -2.14
CA LEU A 253 15.30 -13.75 -2.16
C LEU A 253 14.94 -13.06 -0.83
N ASP A 254 15.86 -13.02 0.10
CA ASP A 254 15.67 -12.57 1.49
C ASP A 254 15.12 -11.14 1.61
N ASP A 255 15.46 -10.26 0.67
CA ASP A 255 15.04 -8.86 0.71
C ASP A 255 13.74 -8.58 -0.07
N MET A 256 13.12 -9.58 -0.69
CA MET A 256 11.79 -9.41 -1.28
C MET A 256 10.70 -9.37 -0.21
N THR A 257 9.85 -8.36 -0.30
CA THR A 257 8.65 -8.26 0.53
C THR A 257 7.46 -8.91 -0.18
N VAL A 258 6.50 -9.41 0.58
CA VAL A 258 5.28 -10.02 0.04
C VAL A 258 4.04 -9.39 0.66
N GLU A 259 3.00 -9.23 -0.14
CA GLU A 259 1.67 -8.86 0.31
C GLU A 259 0.82 -10.12 0.43
N VAL A 260 0.17 -10.32 1.55
CA VAL A 260 -0.67 -11.49 1.80
C VAL A 260 -2.11 -11.09 2.03
N VAL A 261 -3.02 -11.68 1.26
CA VAL A 261 -4.48 -11.48 1.45
C VAL A 261 -4.95 -12.42 2.56
N ALA A 262 -5.17 -11.85 3.75
CA ALA A 262 -5.47 -12.60 4.97
C ALA A 262 -6.98 -12.74 5.25
N ASP A 263 -7.82 -12.81 4.22
CA ASP A 263 -9.28 -12.93 4.35
C ASP A 263 -9.77 -14.37 4.61
N GLY A 264 -8.85 -15.33 4.62
CA GLY A 264 -9.17 -16.76 4.80
C GLY A 264 -9.78 -17.45 3.58
N ILE A 265 -9.86 -16.74 2.44
CA ILE A 265 -10.40 -17.23 1.16
C ILE A 265 -9.28 -17.33 0.13
N HIS A 266 -8.54 -16.24 -0.11
CA HIS A 266 -7.47 -16.18 -1.09
C HIS A 266 -6.23 -16.97 -0.68
N VAL A 267 -5.92 -17.01 0.60
CA VAL A 267 -4.88 -17.87 1.16
C VAL A 267 -5.48 -18.68 2.31
N PRO A 268 -5.44 -20.04 2.25
CA PRO A 268 -5.97 -20.87 3.31
C PRO A 268 -5.30 -20.60 4.67
N PRO A 269 -6.03 -20.67 5.80
CA PRO A 269 -5.48 -20.37 7.12
C PRO A 269 -4.23 -21.17 7.48
N LEU A 270 -4.14 -22.45 7.06
CA LEU A 270 -2.93 -23.28 7.29
C LEU A 270 -1.71 -22.76 6.53
N SER A 271 -1.92 -22.19 5.34
CA SER A 271 -0.82 -21.57 4.57
C SER A 271 -0.37 -20.26 5.22
N LEU A 272 -1.30 -19.47 5.77
CA LEU A 272 -1.00 -18.22 6.49
C LEU A 272 -0.09 -18.46 7.69
N ILE A 273 -0.26 -19.57 8.42
CA ILE A 273 0.61 -19.96 9.54
C ILE A 273 2.07 -20.08 9.07
N HIS A 274 2.31 -20.69 7.92
CA HIS A 274 3.67 -20.88 7.39
C HIS A 274 4.30 -19.61 6.81
N ILE A 275 3.49 -18.62 6.42
CA ILE A 275 3.97 -17.37 5.84
C ILE A 275 4.29 -16.35 6.95
N SER A 276 3.45 -16.30 7.98
CA SER A 276 3.45 -15.24 9.00
C SER A 276 4.00 -15.67 10.35
N GLU A 277 4.40 -16.91 10.52
CA GLU A 277 5.05 -17.34 11.77
C GLU A 277 6.43 -16.66 11.90
N PRO A 278 6.67 -16.00 13.04
CA PRO A 278 7.95 -15.38 13.34
C PRO A 278 9.05 -16.39 13.69
#